data_415f7d1273cab94debaf2647e77bb1c6
#
_entry.id   415f7d1273cab94debaf2647e77bb1c6
#
_cell.length_a   1.000
_cell.length_b   1.000
_cell.length_c   1.000
_cell.angle_alpha   90.00
_cell.angle_beta   90.00
_cell.angle_gamma   90.00
#
_symmetry.space_group_name_H-M   'P 1'
#
loop_
_entity.id
_entity.type
_entity.pdbx_description
1 polymer ?
#
loop_
_entity_poly.entity_id
_entity_poly.type
_entity_poly.pdbx_seq_one_letter_code
_entity_poly.pdbx_strand_id
1 'polypeptide(L)'
;LMNKAVGSPHAMLGNLFGHRRRIELAIGDRPLASLHELGQLLASLKEPRWPSSLREALHSWPELAQLAHVAPRQVDDAAFCEQVYEGDQVDLGRLPIQHCWPEDAGRLITFGLVITRGVHQRRQNLAIYRQQVIGRNRVIMRWLAHRGGAQDYASWQQAWPDRPFPVLVAI
;
A
#
# COMPACT_ATOMS: atom_id res chain seq x y z
N LEU A 1 -16.42 -13.10 -0.76
CA LEU A 1 -16.89 -11.99 -1.60
C LEU A 1 -18.33 -11.66 -1.21
N MET A 2 -18.58 -10.41 -0.91
CA MET A 2 -19.92 -9.88 -0.66
C MET A 2 -20.30 -9.00 -1.85
N ASN A 3 -21.22 -9.46 -2.68
CA ASN A 3 -21.60 -8.75 -3.91
C ASN A 3 -22.50 -7.54 -3.67
N LYS A 4 -23.11 -7.46 -2.50
CA LYS A 4 -23.98 -6.34 -2.10
C LYS A 4 -23.67 -5.96 -0.65
N ALA A 5 -22.83 -4.95 -0.47
CA ALA A 5 -22.67 -4.33 0.83
C ALA A 5 -23.85 -3.40 1.11
N VAL A 6 -24.35 -3.39 2.35
CA VAL A 6 -25.46 -2.50 2.74
C VAL A 6 -25.00 -1.04 2.56
N GLY A 7 -25.76 -0.29 1.76
CA GLY A 7 -25.50 1.13 1.51
C GLY A 7 -24.40 1.42 0.48
N SER A 8 -23.91 0.41 -0.27
CA SER A 8 -22.93 0.64 -1.33
C SER A 8 -23.24 -0.19 -2.58
N PRO A 9 -23.03 0.35 -3.79
CA PRO A 9 -23.13 -0.39 -5.04
C PRO A 9 -21.91 -1.31 -5.29
N HIS A 10 -20.84 -1.16 -4.51
CA HIS A 10 -19.59 -1.87 -4.73
C HIS A 10 -19.57 -3.22 -4.03
N ALA A 11 -18.95 -4.20 -4.67
CA ALA A 11 -18.65 -5.48 -4.03
C ALA A 11 -17.51 -5.30 -3.01
N MET A 12 -17.55 -6.10 -1.95
CA MET A 12 -16.51 -6.14 -0.93
C MET A 12 -15.84 -7.51 -0.90
N LEU A 13 -14.52 -7.50 -0.75
CA LEU A 13 -13.74 -8.68 -0.45
C LEU A 13 -13.21 -8.59 0.98
N GLY A 14 -13.78 -9.39 1.88
CA GLY A 14 -13.34 -9.49 3.26
C GLY A 14 -12.52 -10.75 3.52
N ASN A 15 -11.70 -10.74 4.58
CA ASN A 15 -10.90 -11.88 5.04
C ASN A 15 -10.04 -12.51 3.90
N LEU A 16 -9.38 -11.66 3.11
CA LEU A 16 -8.61 -12.09 1.94
C LEU A 16 -7.56 -13.17 2.31
N PHE A 17 -6.85 -12.96 3.41
CA PHE A 17 -5.79 -13.86 3.87
C PHE A 17 -6.27 -14.97 4.83
N GLY A 18 -7.56 -15.08 5.09
CA GLY A 18 -8.13 -16.05 6.04
C GLY A 18 -8.26 -17.48 5.50
N HIS A 19 -7.78 -17.77 4.29
CA HIS A 19 -7.81 -19.12 3.73
C HIS A 19 -6.59 -19.39 2.86
N ARG A 20 -5.92 -20.52 3.10
CA ARG A 20 -4.68 -20.92 2.41
C ARG A 20 -4.76 -20.79 0.89
N ARG A 21 -5.82 -21.34 0.26
CA ARG A 21 -5.98 -21.27 -1.20
C ARG A 21 -6.05 -19.84 -1.75
N ARG A 22 -6.62 -18.89 -1.01
CA ARG A 22 -6.65 -17.49 -1.45
C ARG A 22 -5.27 -16.85 -1.42
N ILE A 23 -4.46 -17.22 -0.43
CA ILE A 23 -3.06 -16.79 -0.34
C ILE A 23 -2.27 -17.38 -1.52
N GLU A 24 -2.45 -18.68 -1.79
CA GLU A 24 -1.80 -19.36 -2.92
C GLU A 24 -2.17 -18.70 -4.27
N LEU A 25 -3.44 -18.37 -4.48
CA LEU A 25 -3.90 -17.66 -5.68
C LEU A 25 -3.29 -16.26 -5.81
N ALA A 26 -3.15 -15.53 -4.69
CA ALA A 26 -2.56 -14.20 -4.68
C ALA A 26 -1.06 -14.22 -4.99
N ILE A 27 -0.37 -15.30 -4.63
CA ILE A 27 1.08 -15.47 -4.86
C ILE A 27 1.38 -16.18 -6.20
N GLY A 28 0.33 -16.66 -6.90
CA GLY A 28 0.45 -17.36 -8.19
C GLY A 28 0.87 -18.81 -8.04
N ASP A 29 -0.04 -19.67 -7.59
CA ASP A 29 0.06 -21.14 -7.49
C ASP A 29 1.32 -21.67 -6.74
N ARG A 30 1.99 -20.81 -5.98
CA ARG A 30 3.16 -21.21 -5.19
C ARG A 30 2.72 -21.81 -3.86
N PRO A 31 3.31 -22.91 -3.42
CA PRO A 31 3.04 -23.48 -2.10
C PRO A 31 3.44 -22.49 -1.00
N LEU A 32 2.79 -22.58 0.17
CA LEU A 32 3.09 -21.70 1.32
C LEU A 32 4.56 -21.75 1.76
N ALA A 33 5.28 -22.84 1.45
CA ALA A 33 6.73 -22.93 1.65
C ALA A 33 7.48 -21.78 0.94
N SER A 34 7.01 -21.34 -0.23
CA SER A 34 7.60 -20.21 -0.97
C SER A 34 7.43 -18.87 -0.24
N LEU A 35 6.50 -18.74 0.70
CA LEU A 35 6.40 -17.55 1.56
C LEU A 35 7.58 -17.42 2.50
N HIS A 36 8.11 -18.55 2.97
CA HIS A 36 9.31 -18.55 3.81
C HIS A 36 10.53 -18.11 2.99
N GLU A 37 10.68 -18.61 1.78
CA GLU A 37 11.74 -18.21 0.84
C GLU A 37 11.62 -16.71 0.48
N LEU A 38 10.41 -16.24 0.20
CA LEU A 38 10.16 -14.81 -0.02
C LEU A 38 10.51 -13.98 1.22
N GLY A 39 10.17 -14.46 2.41
CA GLY A 39 10.52 -13.81 3.67
C GLY A 39 12.04 -13.72 3.87
N GLN A 40 12.77 -14.78 3.54
CA GLN A 40 14.25 -14.81 3.58
C GLN A 40 14.85 -13.82 2.57
N LEU A 41 14.32 -13.78 1.34
CA LEU A 41 14.73 -12.82 0.32
C LEU A 41 14.52 -11.37 0.80
N LEU A 42 13.34 -11.04 1.35
CA LEU A 42 13.06 -9.71 1.88
C LEU A 42 13.95 -9.35 3.07
N ALA A 43 14.30 -10.32 3.92
CA ALA A 43 15.23 -10.12 5.02
C ALA A 43 16.65 -9.84 4.51
N SER A 44 17.12 -10.57 3.49
CA SER A 44 18.43 -10.34 2.89
C SER A 44 18.54 -8.97 2.23
N LEU A 45 17.43 -8.47 1.66
CA LEU A 45 17.37 -7.13 1.07
C LEU A 45 17.42 -5.99 2.11
N LYS A 46 16.97 -6.27 3.33
CA LYS A 46 17.02 -5.29 4.42
C LYS A 46 18.46 -5.04 4.89
N GLU A 47 19.30 -6.06 4.82
CA GLU A 47 20.72 -6.01 5.16
C GLU A 47 21.55 -6.57 4.00
N PRO A 48 21.67 -5.82 2.88
CA PRO A 48 22.33 -6.33 1.68
C PRO A 48 23.79 -6.60 1.95
N ARG A 49 24.19 -7.86 1.83
CA ARG A 49 25.59 -8.26 1.80
C ARG A 49 26.03 -8.29 0.34
N TRP A 50 26.93 -7.39 -0.01
CA TRP A 50 27.50 -7.40 -1.35
C TRP A 50 28.44 -8.60 -1.49
N PRO A 51 28.35 -9.35 -2.61
CA PRO A 51 29.23 -10.47 -2.83
C PRO A 51 30.69 -10.02 -2.85
N SER A 52 31.53 -10.70 -2.07
CA SER A 52 32.95 -10.39 -1.93
C SER A 52 33.81 -11.01 -3.04
N SER A 53 33.24 -11.92 -3.85
CA SER A 53 33.91 -12.62 -4.93
C SER A 53 32.99 -12.87 -6.12
N LEU A 54 33.58 -13.06 -7.31
CA LEU A 54 32.84 -13.45 -8.54
C LEU A 54 32.07 -14.76 -8.38
N ARG A 55 32.62 -15.70 -7.62
CA ARG A 55 31.95 -16.98 -7.34
C ARG A 55 30.70 -16.80 -6.48
N GLU A 56 30.75 -15.94 -5.50
CA GLU A 56 29.65 -15.56 -4.64
C GLU A 56 28.57 -14.79 -5.42
N ALA A 57 28.98 -13.88 -6.31
CA ALA A 57 28.08 -13.14 -7.21
C ALA A 57 27.32 -14.09 -8.16
N LEU A 58 28.00 -15.09 -8.72
CA LEU A 58 27.36 -16.11 -9.58
C LEU A 58 26.36 -16.97 -8.78
N HIS A 59 26.66 -17.27 -7.53
CA HIS A 59 25.77 -18.05 -6.68
C HIS A 59 24.52 -17.25 -6.27
N SER A 60 24.67 -15.95 -6.06
CA SER A 60 23.57 -15.03 -5.72
C SER A 60 22.77 -14.53 -6.95
N TRP A 61 23.23 -14.87 -8.17
CA TRP A 61 22.61 -14.39 -9.41
C TRP A 61 21.12 -14.73 -9.52
N PRO A 62 20.60 -15.92 -9.16
CA PRO A 62 19.17 -16.23 -9.22
C PRO A 62 18.35 -15.34 -8.30
N GLU A 63 18.86 -14.97 -7.12
CA GLU A 63 18.21 -14.07 -6.16
C GLU A 63 18.20 -12.64 -6.70
N LEU A 64 19.33 -12.18 -7.24
CA LEU A 64 19.45 -10.85 -7.87
C LEU A 64 18.57 -10.72 -9.12
N ALA A 65 18.44 -11.77 -9.92
CA ALA A 65 17.56 -11.79 -11.08
C ALA A 65 16.08 -11.65 -10.72
N GLN A 66 15.66 -12.17 -9.56
CA GLN A 66 14.30 -11.96 -9.06
C GLN A 66 14.02 -10.48 -8.74
N LEU A 67 15.05 -9.73 -8.31
CA LEU A 67 14.90 -8.30 -8.02
C LEU A 67 14.64 -7.46 -9.27
N ALA A 68 15.09 -7.88 -10.43
CA ALA A 68 14.82 -7.18 -11.69
C ALA A 68 13.33 -7.13 -12.02
N HIS A 69 12.54 -8.05 -11.49
CA HIS A 69 11.09 -8.12 -11.68
C HIS A 69 10.29 -7.36 -10.61
N VAL A 70 10.95 -6.78 -9.60
CA VAL A 70 10.31 -6.01 -8.51
C VAL A 70 10.04 -4.56 -8.93
N ALA A 71 10.70 -4.07 -9.96
CA ALA A 71 10.50 -2.70 -10.43
C ALA A 71 9.05 -2.48 -10.88
N PRO A 72 8.36 -1.42 -10.41
CA PRO A 72 7.02 -1.12 -10.84
C PRO A 72 6.98 -0.81 -12.33
N ARG A 73 6.00 -1.38 -13.03
CA ARG A 73 5.75 -1.06 -14.43
C ARG A 73 4.79 0.12 -14.51
N GLN A 74 5.21 1.17 -15.18
CA GLN A 74 4.32 2.29 -15.50
C GLN A 74 3.39 1.90 -16.65
N VAL A 75 2.12 2.23 -16.52
CA VAL A 75 1.10 2.08 -17.54
C VAL A 75 0.46 3.44 -17.81
N ASP A 76 0.15 3.72 -19.06
CA ASP A 76 -0.43 5.01 -19.47
C ASP A 76 -1.95 5.01 -19.33
N ASP A 77 -2.57 3.83 -19.36
CA ASP A 77 -4.00 3.63 -19.20
C ASP A 77 -4.28 2.64 -18.07
N ALA A 78 -5.13 3.06 -17.14
CA ALA A 78 -5.46 2.27 -15.97
C ALA A 78 -6.98 2.31 -15.73
N ALA A 79 -7.59 1.13 -15.61
CA ALA A 79 -9.03 0.96 -15.41
C ALA A 79 -9.59 1.76 -14.22
N PHE A 80 -8.80 2.01 -13.18
CA PHE A 80 -9.24 2.82 -12.03
C PHE A 80 -9.40 4.31 -12.35
N CYS A 81 -8.94 4.78 -13.51
CA CYS A 81 -9.09 6.16 -13.98
C CYS A 81 -10.36 6.36 -14.84
N GLU A 82 -11.17 5.33 -15.09
CA GLU A 82 -12.40 5.44 -15.88
C GLU A 82 -13.46 6.37 -15.27
N GLN A 83 -13.46 6.47 -13.93
CA GLN A 83 -14.35 7.37 -13.20
C GLN A 83 -13.54 8.27 -12.29
N VAL A 84 -13.63 9.57 -12.53
CA VAL A 84 -12.93 10.60 -11.75
C VAL A 84 -13.95 11.51 -11.09
N TYR A 85 -13.80 11.72 -9.79
CA TYR A 85 -14.60 12.65 -9.00
C TYR A 85 -13.68 13.67 -8.34
N GLU A 86 -13.95 14.95 -8.51
CA GLU A 86 -13.11 16.02 -7.99
C GLU A 86 -13.91 17.01 -7.14
N GLY A 87 -13.22 17.70 -6.25
CA GLY A 87 -13.80 18.76 -5.41
C GLY A 87 -15.03 18.30 -4.65
N ASP A 88 -16.15 18.97 -4.86
CA ASP A 88 -17.43 18.69 -4.18
C ASP A 88 -18.12 17.40 -4.66
N GLN A 89 -17.65 16.80 -5.75
CA GLN A 89 -18.18 15.51 -6.21
C GLN A 89 -17.63 14.33 -5.41
N VAL A 90 -16.51 14.53 -4.68
CA VAL A 90 -15.91 13.48 -3.85
C VAL A 90 -16.85 13.13 -2.70
N ASP A 91 -17.20 11.85 -2.61
CA ASP A 91 -18.06 11.32 -1.55
C ASP A 91 -17.60 9.94 -1.10
N LEU A 92 -16.91 9.90 0.03
CA LEU A 92 -16.46 8.64 0.67
C LEU A 92 -17.63 7.80 1.19
N GLY A 93 -18.84 8.37 1.28
CA GLY A 93 -20.04 7.65 1.63
C GLY A 93 -20.47 6.63 0.58
N ARG A 94 -20.02 6.78 -0.69
CA ARG A 94 -20.28 5.85 -1.78
C ARG A 94 -19.43 4.57 -1.68
N LEU A 95 -18.31 4.64 -0.94
CA LEU A 95 -17.42 3.50 -0.75
C LEU A 95 -17.91 2.63 0.40
N PRO A 96 -17.80 1.30 0.33
CA PRO A 96 -18.21 0.38 1.38
C PRO A 96 -17.20 0.35 2.54
N ILE A 97 -16.87 1.52 3.08
CA ILE A 97 -15.95 1.64 4.21
C ILE A 97 -16.69 1.21 5.47
N GLN A 98 -16.18 0.18 6.12
CA GLN A 98 -16.85 -0.48 7.23
C GLN A 98 -16.62 0.23 8.57
N HIS A 99 -17.60 0.14 9.45
CA HIS A 99 -17.46 0.36 10.88
C HIS A 99 -17.24 -1.01 11.51
N CYS A 100 -15.98 -1.31 11.90
CA CYS A 100 -15.59 -2.65 12.28
C CYS A 100 -16.12 -3.08 13.65
N TRP A 101 -16.05 -2.16 14.63
CA TRP A 101 -16.43 -2.43 16.02
C TRP A 101 -17.39 -1.36 16.53
N PRO A 102 -18.33 -1.71 17.43
CA PRO A 102 -19.30 -0.74 17.95
C PRO A 102 -18.68 0.50 18.60
N GLU A 103 -17.52 0.35 19.23
CA GLU A 103 -16.81 1.43 19.94
C GLU A 103 -15.79 2.16 19.06
N ASP A 104 -15.63 1.79 17.78
CA ASP A 104 -14.80 2.55 16.85
C ASP A 104 -15.38 3.96 16.68
N ALA A 105 -14.49 4.96 16.59
CA ALA A 105 -14.89 6.36 16.43
C ALA A 105 -15.57 6.67 15.09
N GLY A 106 -15.72 5.69 14.21
CA GLY A 106 -16.37 5.79 12.91
C GLY A 106 -15.88 4.77 11.90
N ARG A 107 -16.18 5.01 10.63
CA ARG A 107 -15.77 4.13 9.53
C ARG A 107 -14.28 4.23 9.28
N LEU A 108 -13.61 3.08 9.12
CA LEU A 108 -12.16 2.97 8.99
C LEU A 108 -11.75 2.31 7.68
N ILE A 109 -10.90 2.99 6.92
CA ILE A 109 -10.10 2.37 5.85
C ILE A 109 -8.93 1.68 6.52
N THR A 110 -9.02 0.36 6.69
CA THR A 110 -8.04 -0.41 7.48
C THR A 110 -6.85 -0.86 6.66
N PHE A 111 -6.99 -0.96 5.34
CA PHE A 111 -6.00 -1.55 4.43
C PHE A 111 -5.64 -0.61 3.25
N GLY A 112 -5.85 0.68 3.40
CA GLY A 112 -5.46 1.66 2.37
C GLY A 112 -3.94 1.68 2.18
N LEU A 113 -3.50 1.50 0.94
CA LEU A 113 -2.10 1.65 0.54
C LEU A 113 -1.82 3.12 0.32
N VAL A 114 -1.01 3.70 1.18
CA VAL A 114 -0.68 5.13 1.15
C VAL A 114 0.67 5.33 0.48
N ILE A 115 0.70 6.16 -0.54
CA ILE A 115 1.88 6.52 -1.30
C ILE A 115 2.23 7.96 -0.98
N THR A 116 3.46 8.19 -0.53
CA THR A 116 4.02 9.51 -0.26
C THR A 116 5.39 9.66 -0.89
N ARG A 117 5.85 10.90 -1.05
CA ARG A 117 7.19 11.22 -1.53
C ARG A 117 7.72 12.44 -0.81
N GLY A 118 8.87 12.32 -0.19
CA GLY A 118 9.59 13.44 0.41
C GLY A 118 10.22 14.35 -0.64
N VAL A 119 10.60 15.55 -0.23
CA VAL A 119 11.23 16.55 -1.09
C VAL A 119 12.56 16.01 -1.61
N HIS A 120 12.78 16.18 -2.92
CA HIS A 120 14.00 15.73 -3.61
C HIS A 120 14.30 14.23 -3.53
N GLN A 121 13.34 13.40 -3.12
CA GLN A 121 13.51 11.96 -3.08
C GLN A 121 13.04 11.31 -4.39
N ARG A 122 13.88 10.42 -4.94
CA ARG A 122 13.50 9.59 -6.11
C ARG A 122 12.55 8.45 -5.70
N ARG A 123 12.74 7.91 -4.49
CA ARG A 123 11.90 6.83 -3.96
C ARG A 123 10.51 7.34 -3.59
N GLN A 124 9.52 6.49 -3.77
CA GLN A 124 8.21 6.62 -3.14
C GLN A 124 8.18 5.76 -1.89
N ASN A 125 7.55 6.28 -0.84
CA ASN A 125 7.17 5.48 0.32
C ASN A 125 5.80 4.85 0.03
N LEU A 126 5.68 3.55 0.22
CA LEU A 126 4.43 2.81 0.14
C LEU A 126 4.23 2.09 1.47
N ALA A 127 3.13 2.39 2.15
CA ALA A 127 2.82 1.77 3.43
C ALA A 127 1.31 1.72 3.69
N ILE A 128 0.91 0.84 4.60
CA ILE A 128 -0.46 0.78 5.09
C ILE A 128 -0.58 1.71 6.31
N TYR A 129 -1.44 2.71 6.20
CA TYR A 129 -1.81 3.57 7.31
C TYR A 129 -3.33 3.58 7.46
N ARG A 130 -3.79 3.30 8.67
CA ARG A 130 -5.22 3.33 8.97
C ARG A 130 -5.76 4.75 8.88
N GLN A 131 -6.92 4.89 8.26
CA GLN A 131 -7.58 6.17 8.06
C GLN A 131 -9.00 6.09 8.58
N GLN A 132 -9.42 7.10 9.31
CA GLN A 132 -10.80 7.27 9.77
C GLN A 132 -11.51 8.28 8.88
N VAL A 133 -12.68 7.93 8.38
CA VAL A 133 -13.56 8.87 7.68
C VAL A 133 -14.20 9.81 8.67
N ILE A 134 -13.97 11.12 8.49
CA ILE A 134 -14.50 12.18 9.37
C ILE A 134 -15.44 13.14 8.65
N GLY A 135 -15.66 12.94 7.37
CA GLY A 135 -16.55 13.76 6.56
C GLY A 135 -16.72 13.19 5.17
N ARG A 136 -17.51 13.87 4.37
CA ARG A 136 -17.85 13.43 3.02
C ARG A 136 -16.62 13.18 2.15
N ASN A 137 -15.62 14.06 2.26
CA ASN A 137 -14.37 14.02 1.49
C ASN A 137 -13.13 14.17 2.41
N ARG A 138 -13.25 13.79 3.67
CA ARG A 138 -12.18 13.96 4.67
C ARG A 138 -11.90 12.69 5.42
N VAL A 139 -10.61 12.43 5.62
CA VAL A 139 -10.10 11.36 6.49
C VAL A 139 -9.05 11.91 7.44
N ILE A 140 -8.93 11.29 8.61
CA ILE A 140 -7.78 11.46 9.50
C ILE A 140 -6.87 10.26 9.30
N MET A 141 -5.56 10.51 9.13
CA MET A 141 -4.53 9.48 9.04
C MET A 141 -3.54 9.67 10.19
N ARG A 142 -3.26 8.60 10.93
CA ARG A 142 -2.25 8.64 11.98
C ARG A 142 -0.90 8.17 11.45
N TRP A 143 0.08 9.03 11.54
CA TRP A 143 1.48 8.70 11.28
C TRP A 143 2.30 8.68 12.58
N LEU A 144 3.09 7.63 12.77
CA LEU A 144 4.12 7.61 13.80
C LEU A 144 5.38 8.28 13.24
N ALA A 145 6.05 9.10 14.03
CA ALA A 145 7.17 9.95 13.59
C ALA A 145 8.31 9.19 12.87
N HIS A 146 8.55 7.94 13.25
CA HIS A 146 9.59 7.10 12.65
C HIS A 146 9.16 6.41 11.33
N ARG A 147 7.92 6.57 10.89
CA ARG A 147 7.42 5.96 9.64
C ARG A 147 7.72 6.86 8.44
N GLY A 148 7.91 6.21 7.28
CA GLY A 148 8.29 6.89 6.05
C GLY A 148 7.36 8.02 5.64
N GLY A 149 6.03 7.85 5.75
CA GLY A 149 5.06 8.90 5.46
C GLY A 149 5.21 10.13 6.35
N ALA A 150 5.48 9.94 7.65
CA ALA A 150 5.74 11.05 8.58
C ALA A 150 7.04 11.78 8.24
N GLN A 151 8.08 11.04 7.88
CA GLN A 151 9.37 11.62 7.47
C GLN A 151 9.25 12.42 6.17
N ASP A 152 8.53 11.88 5.18
CA ASP A 152 8.25 12.57 3.93
C ASP A 152 7.45 13.86 4.17
N TYR A 153 6.44 13.80 5.05
CA TYR A 153 5.66 14.97 5.45
C TYR A 153 6.49 16.02 6.17
N ALA A 154 7.34 15.62 7.11
CA ALA A 154 8.21 16.54 7.83
C ALA A 154 9.18 17.26 6.88
N SER A 155 9.78 16.52 5.92
CA SER A 155 10.66 17.13 4.90
C SER A 155 9.90 18.10 3.98
N TRP A 156 8.65 17.78 3.65
CA TRP A 156 7.78 18.66 2.86
C TRP A 156 7.43 19.94 3.61
N GLN A 157 7.00 19.84 4.85
CA GLN A 157 6.67 21.01 5.68
C GLN A 157 7.86 21.94 5.88
N GLN A 158 9.05 21.38 6.05
CA GLN A 158 10.27 22.17 6.17
C GLN A 158 10.58 22.96 4.89
N ALA A 159 10.38 22.36 3.72
CA ALA A 159 10.68 22.99 2.43
C ALA A 159 9.54 23.94 1.97
N TRP A 160 8.29 23.56 2.23
CA TRP A 160 7.09 24.28 1.76
C TRP A 160 6.01 24.32 2.84
N PRO A 161 6.18 25.15 3.89
CA PRO A 161 5.29 25.18 5.06
C PRO A 161 3.83 25.52 4.72
N ASP A 162 3.62 26.31 3.67
CA ASP A 162 2.29 26.80 3.28
C ASP A 162 1.65 25.97 2.15
N ARG A 163 2.31 24.89 1.73
CA ARG A 163 1.79 24.03 0.65
C ARG A 163 1.21 22.73 1.17
N PRO A 164 0.04 22.31 0.69
CA PRO A 164 -0.50 21.00 1.00
C PRO A 164 0.46 19.88 0.60
N PHE A 165 0.61 18.88 1.46
CA PHE A 165 1.41 17.69 1.16
C PHE A 165 0.56 16.70 0.36
N PRO A 166 0.95 16.35 -0.87
CA PRO A 166 0.19 15.42 -1.68
C PRO A 166 0.34 13.99 -1.17
N VAL A 167 -0.78 13.30 -1.04
CA VAL A 167 -0.86 11.92 -0.61
C VAL A 167 -1.80 11.16 -1.55
N LEU A 168 -1.38 9.99 -2.02
CA LEU A 168 -2.25 9.10 -2.77
C LEU A 168 -2.63 7.91 -1.89
N VAL A 169 -3.89 7.52 -1.94
CA VAL A 169 -4.41 6.35 -1.22
C VAL A 169 -5.08 5.41 -2.22
N ALA A 170 -4.58 4.19 -2.32
CA ALA A 170 -5.23 3.11 -3.06
C ALA A 170 -6.01 2.22 -2.08
N ILE A 171 -7.25 1.90 -2.42
CA ILE A 171 -8.18 1.14 -1.59
C ILE A 171 -8.60 -0.15 -2.34
#